data_295cca9a20950c7d083c010757bd08f4
#
_entry.id   295cca9a20950c7d083c010757bd08f4
#
_cell.length_a   1.000
_cell.length_b   1.000
_cell.length_c   1.000
_cell.angle_alpha   90.00
_cell.angle_beta   90.00
_cell.angle_gamma   90.00
#
_symmetry.space_group_name_H-M   'P 1'
#
loop_
_entity.id
_entity.type
_entity.pdbx_description
1 polymer ?
#
loop_
_entity_poly.entity_id
_entity_poly.type
_entity_poly.pdbx_seq_one_letter_code
_entity_poly.pdbx_strand_id
1 'polypeptide(L)'
;GRFPEPAIQMIRAAEMSGQLVRTTARLAVHYEKEHRTEGKIRSAVLYPKILVLMMIFLMLFVFLEILPTLEPILVDVTLPLLTRILMGISHFLYAYRYFLPVAAVMILAGWKILTERVWFRYSYDRVICKFPVVGRQIRIICTARFCENMSSLYSSGLPITSCLKYTEGTTGNMYLDREIRTIMERVSSGILLSEAIRESGGFEKKLAAVIVTGEEAGH
;
A
#
# COMPACT_ATOMS: atom_id res chain seq x y z
N GLY A 1 11.46 -10.96 18.25
CA GLY A 1 10.22 -10.46 17.70
C GLY A 1 9.41 -9.77 18.78
N ARG A 2 9.09 -8.49 18.55
CA ARG A 2 8.17 -7.77 19.43
C ARG A 2 6.76 -7.98 18.86
N PHE A 3 5.82 -8.36 19.72
CA PHE A 3 4.41 -8.41 19.35
C PHE A 3 3.93 -7.02 18.95
N PRO A 4 3.05 -6.91 17.94
CA PRO A 4 2.42 -5.63 17.59
C PRO A 4 1.68 -5.04 18.80
N GLU A 5 1.73 -3.72 18.94
CA GLU A 5 1.04 -2.99 20.03
C GLU A 5 -0.44 -3.38 20.19
N PRO A 6 -1.24 -3.53 19.09
CA PRO A 6 -2.62 -3.98 19.20
C PRO A 6 -2.78 -5.35 19.89
N ALA A 7 -1.89 -6.31 19.60
CA ALA A 7 -1.93 -7.63 20.22
C ALA A 7 -1.70 -7.56 21.74
N ILE A 8 -0.75 -6.73 22.17
CA ILE A 8 -0.44 -6.54 23.59
C ILE A 8 -1.66 -5.95 24.32
N GLN A 9 -2.32 -4.98 23.73
CA GLN A 9 -3.49 -4.35 24.34
C GLN A 9 -4.70 -5.28 24.40
N MET A 10 -4.91 -6.09 23.34
CA MET A 10 -5.95 -7.13 23.36
C MET A 10 -5.72 -8.16 24.46
N ILE A 11 -4.48 -8.58 24.66
CA ILE A 11 -4.12 -9.54 25.73
C ILE A 11 -4.37 -8.90 27.11
N ARG A 12 -3.99 -7.65 27.33
CA ARG A 12 -4.26 -6.94 28.59
C ARG A 12 -5.76 -6.79 28.86
N ALA A 13 -6.53 -6.40 27.85
CA ALA A 13 -7.99 -6.30 28.01
C ALA A 13 -8.62 -7.65 28.31
N ALA A 14 -8.14 -8.71 27.69
CA ALA A 14 -8.60 -10.08 27.91
C ALA A 14 -8.23 -10.62 29.29
N GLU A 15 -7.07 -10.23 29.83
CA GLU A 15 -6.65 -10.54 31.19
C GLU A 15 -7.57 -9.90 32.23
N MET A 16 -7.90 -8.62 32.03
CA MET A 16 -8.82 -7.88 32.90
C MET A 16 -10.27 -8.42 32.86
N SER A 17 -10.71 -8.93 31.69
CA SER A 17 -12.06 -9.50 31.52
C SER A 17 -12.16 -11.00 31.77
N GLY A 18 -11.06 -11.67 32.08
CA GLY A 18 -11.02 -13.15 32.30
C GLY A 18 -11.21 -13.97 31.01
N GLN A 19 -11.15 -13.32 29.80
CA GLN A 19 -11.39 -13.99 28.53
C GLN A 19 -10.08 -14.29 27.75
N LEU A 20 -8.98 -14.52 28.45
CA LEU A 20 -7.65 -14.67 27.86
C LEU A 20 -7.59 -15.76 26.79
N VAL A 21 -8.14 -16.97 27.09
CA VAL A 21 -8.12 -18.13 26.18
C VAL A 21 -8.87 -17.82 24.88
N ARG A 22 -10.04 -17.18 25.00
CA ARG A 22 -10.86 -16.83 23.81
C ARG A 22 -10.20 -15.77 22.95
N THR A 23 -9.60 -14.76 23.57
CA THR A 23 -8.94 -13.66 22.86
C THR A 23 -7.65 -14.10 22.20
N THR A 24 -6.83 -14.94 22.87
CA THR A 24 -5.61 -15.49 22.27
C THR A 24 -5.91 -16.40 21.08
N ALA A 25 -6.97 -17.23 21.15
CA ALA A 25 -7.40 -18.04 20.02
C ALA A 25 -7.85 -17.18 18.83
N ARG A 26 -8.63 -16.11 19.07
CA ARG A 26 -9.02 -15.16 18.03
C ARG A 26 -7.83 -14.42 17.41
N LEU A 27 -6.90 -14.01 18.24
CA LEU A 27 -5.67 -13.34 17.82
C LEU A 27 -4.83 -14.26 16.91
N ALA A 28 -4.69 -15.53 17.27
CA ALA A 28 -3.99 -16.53 16.48
C ALA A 28 -4.63 -16.69 15.07
N VAL A 29 -5.96 -16.83 15.02
CA VAL A 29 -6.69 -16.93 13.75
C VAL A 29 -6.57 -15.65 12.91
N HIS A 30 -6.62 -14.47 13.55
CA HIS A 30 -6.48 -13.18 12.87
C HIS A 30 -5.11 -13.05 12.21
N TYR A 31 -4.02 -13.28 12.96
CA TYR A 31 -2.65 -13.19 12.41
C TYR A 31 -2.34 -14.30 11.40
N GLU A 32 -2.91 -15.49 11.56
CA GLU A 32 -2.78 -16.56 10.56
C GLU A 32 -3.45 -16.16 9.25
N LYS A 33 -4.65 -15.56 9.30
CA LYS A 33 -5.38 -15.07 8.12
C LYS A 33 -4.64 -13.92 7.44
N GLU A 34 -4.13 -12.96 8.23
CA GLU A 34 -3.33 -11.83 7.75
C GLU A 34 -2.08 -12.35 7.01
N HIS A 35 -1.33 -13.24 7.62
CA HIS A 35 -0.13 -13.83 7.02
C HIS A 35 -0.42 -14.63 5.74
N ARG A 36 -1.50 -15.40 5.72
CA ARG A 36 -1.95 -16.12 4.52
C ARG A 36 -2.35 -15.16 3.40
N THR A 37 -3.01 -14.06 3.74
CA THR A 37 -3.44 -13.04 2.76
C THR A 37 -2.25 -12.30 2.17
N GLU A 38 -1.29 -11.90 3.00
CA GLU A 38 -0.03 -11.29 2.55
C GLU A 38 0.76 -12.24 1.64
N GLY A 39 0.84 -13.51 2.01
CA GLY A 39 1.50 -14.54 1.19
C GLY A 39 0.85 -14.69 -0.18
N LYS A 40 -0.48 -14.71 -0.27
CA LYS A 40 -1.22 -14.77 -1.54
C LYS A 40 -0.98 -13.53 -2.41
N ILE A 41 -1.02 -12.34 -1.81
CA ILE A 41 -0.75 -11.07 -2.53
C ILE A 41 0.70 -11.07 -3.05
N ARG A 42 1.67 -11.44 -2.23
CA ARG A 42 3.07 -11.51 -2.61
C ARG A 42 3.31 -12.48 -3.76
N SER A 43 2.71 -13.66 -3.71
CA SER A 43 2.80 -14.66 -4.77
C SER A 43 2.13 -14.21 -6.06
N ALA A 44 0.96 -13.57 -5.98
CA ALA A 44 0.26 -13.04 -7.14
C ALA A 44 1.02 -11.92 -7.87
N VAL A 45 1.77 -11.10 -7.13
CA VAL A 45 2.56 -10.00 -7.68
C VAL A 45 3.92 -10.48 -8.23
N LEU A 46 4.41 -11.63 -7.78
CA LEU A 46 5.72 -12.15 -8.18
C LEU A 46 5.78 -12.44 -9.68
N TYR A 47 4.75 -13.09 -10.24
CA TYR A 47 4.71 -13.43 -11.66
C TYR A 47 4.73 -12.19 -12.58
N PRO A 48 3.86 -11.18 -12.43
CA PRO A 48 3.93 -9.94 -13.19
C PRO A 48 5.27 -9.23 -13.05
N LYS A 49 5.86 -9.23 -11.85
CA LYS A 49 7.16 -8.60 -11.60
C LYS A 49 8.28 -9.26 -12.38
N ILE A 50 8.33 -10.60 -12.40
CA ILE A 50 9.32 -11.35 -13.18
C ILE A 50 9.13 -11.08 -14.67
N LEU A 51 7.89 -11.10 -15.16
CA LEU A 51 7.56 -10.87 -16.57
C LEU A 51 8.00 -9.48 -17.04
N VAL A 52 7.69 -8.43 -16.25
CA VAL A 52 8.12 -7.06 -16.54
C VAL A 52 9.64 -6.95 -16.51
N LEU A 53 10.32 -7.59 -15.56
CA LEU A 53 11.78 -7.60 -15.48
C LEU A 53 12.41 -8.26 -16.73
N MET A 54 11.86 -9.38 -17.16
CA MET A 54 12.32 -10.09 -18.38
C MET A 54 12.07 -9.24 -19.64
N MET A 55 10.93 -8.55 -19.71
CA MET A 55 10.61 -7.66 -20.82
C MET A 55 11.60 -6.48 -20.89
N ILE A 56 11.90 -5.85 -19.75
CA ILE A 56 12.89 -4.77 -19.67
C ILE A 56 14.27 -5.29 -20.07
N PHE A 57 14.66 -6.46 -19.59
CA PHE A 57 15.95 -7.08 -19.94
C PHE A 57 16.06 -7.34 -21.44
N LEU A 58 15.03 -7.95 -22.05
CA LEU A 58 14.98 -8.22 -23.48
C LEU A 58 15.05 -6.91 -24.29
N MET A 59 14.31 -5.90 -23.88
CA MET A 59 14.31 -4.58 -24.52
C MET A 59 15.72 -3.96 -24.47
N LEU A 60 16.37 -3.96 -23.31
CA LEU A 60 17.73 -3.45 -23.17
C LEU A 60 18.73 -4.26 -24.02
N PHE A 61 18.60 -5.57 -24.06
CA PHE A 61 19.44 -6.43 -24.88
C PHE A 61 19.34 -6.08 -26.38
N VAL A 62 18.10 -5.90 -26.88
CA VAL A 62 17.86 -5.49 -28.26
C VAL A 62 18.50 -4.12 -28.55
N PHE A 63 18.34 -3.15 -27.67
CA PHE A 63 18.86 -1.79 -27.87
C PHE A 63 20.38 -1.69 -27.73
N LEU A 64 21.00 -2.51 -26.86
CA LEU A 64 22.44 -2.42 -26.60
C LEU A 64 23.28 -3.31 -27.50
N GLU A 65 22.75 -4.46 -27.94
CA GLU A 65 23.51 -5.44 -28.72
C GLU A 65 23.02 -5.56 -30.17
N ILE A 66 21.69 -5.69 -30.39
CA ILE A 66 21.16 -5.98 -31.73
C ILE A 66 21.12 -4.71 -32.61
N LEU A 67 20.58 -3.60 -32.11
CA LEU A 67 20.47 -2.39 -32.91
C LEU A 67 21.84 -1.83 -33.40
N PRO A 68 22.89 -1.72 -32.57
CA PRO A 68 24.17 -1.24 -33.00
C PRO A 68 24.82 -2.14 -34.06
N THR A 69 24.58 -3.44 -34.01
CA THR A 69 25.11 -4.40 -35.00
C THR A 69 24.46 -4.26 -36.38
N LEU A 70 23.23 -3.76 -36.43
CA LEU A 70 22.50 -3.52 -37.67
C LEU A 70 22.81 -2.14 -38.31
N GLU A 71 23.40 -1.22 -37.55
CA GLU A 71 23.68 0.16 -38.01
C GLU A 71 24.54 0.19 -39.29
N PRO A 72 25.68 -0.58 -39.41
CA PRO A 72 26.51 -0.54 -40.61
C PRO A 72 25.80 -1.08 -41.87
N ILE A 73 24.75 -1.90 -41.71
CA ILE A 73 23.98 -2.48 -42.82
C ILE A 73 22.93 -1.47 -43.37
N LEU A 74 22.54 -0.52 -42.53
CA LEU A 74 21.47 0.42 -42.77
C LEU A 74 21.92 1.81 -43.24
N VAL A 75 23.24 2.02 -43.46
CA VAL A 75 23.83 3.33 -43.82
C VAL A 75 23.30 3.84 -45.15
N ASP A 76 23.05 2.96 -46.15
CA ASP A 76 22.65 3.33 -47.49
C ASP A 76 21.12 3.33 -47.71
N VAL A 77 20.32 3.12 -46.66
CA VAL A 77 18.86 3.02 -46.76
C VAL A 77 18.19 4.26 -46.16
N THR A 78 17.21 4.84 -46.86
CA THR A 78 16.36 5.90 -46.28
C THR A 78 15.49 5.33 -45.17
N LEU A 79 15.91 5.51 -43.93
CA LEU A 79 15.24 4.95 -42.74
C LEU A 79 13.91 5.68 -42.45
N PRO A 80 12.81 4.97 -42.22
CA PRO A 80 11.59 5.52 -41.67
C PRO A 80 11.84 6.30 -40.38
N LEU A 81 11.01 7.31 -40.13
CA LEU A 81 11.12 8.19 -38.93
C LEU A 81 11.19 7.40 -37.61
N LEU A 82 10.40 6.35 -37.52
CA LEU A 82 10.36 5.47 -36.32
C LEU A 82 11.70 4.77 -36.07
N THR A 83 12.31 4.22 -37.13
CA THR A 83 13.62 3.52 -37.03
C THR A 83 14.73 4.50 -36.67
N ARG A 84 14.68 5.74 -37.16
CA ARG A 84 15.64 6.78 -36.78
C ARG A 84 15.54 7.16 -35.32
N ILE A 85 14.33 7.25 -34.76
CA ILE A 85 14.12 7.50 -33.34
C ILE A 85 14.66 6.33 -32.50
N LEU A 86 14.36 5.09 -32.89
CA LEU A 86 14.85 3.88 -32.21
C LEU A 86 16.39 3.81 -32.19
N MET A 87 17.03 4.13 -33.33
CA MET A 87 18.50 4.20 -33.41
C MET A 87 19.08 5.32 -32.52
N GLY A 88 18.44 6.48 -32.47
CA GLY A 88 18.85 7.57 -31.59
C GLY A 88 18.79 7.15 -30.11
N ILE A 89 17.73 6.44 -29.70
CA ILE A 89 17.60 5.88 -28.35
C ILE A 89 18.69 4.82 -28.09
N SER A 90 18.94 3.93 -29.04
CA SER A 90 19.98 2.90 -28.95
C SER A 90 21.35 3.54 -28.78
N HIS A 91 21.70 4.52 -29.56
CA HIS A 91 22.96 5.27 -29.48
C HIS A 91 23.14 5.95 -28.12
N PHE A 92 22.11 6.58 -27.62
CA PHE A 92 22.09 7.17 -26.29
C PHE A 92 22.29 6.12 -25.19
N LEU A 93 21.56 5.00 -25.24
CA LEU A 93 21.71 3.91 -24.29
C LEU A 93 23.11 3.28 -24.34
N TYR A 94 23.66 3.10 -25.53
CA TYR A 94 25.00 2.54 -25.72
C TYR A 94 26.10 3.47 -25.21
N ALA A 95 26.01 4.77 -25.49
CA ALA A 95 26.95 5.78 -25.02
C ALA A 95 26.96 5.85 -23.47
N TYR A 96 25.81 5.71 -22.84
CA TYR A 96 25.66 5.80 -21.39
C TYR A 96 25.51 4.43 -20.68
N ARG A 97 25.87 3.31 -21.36
CA ARG A 97 25.66 1.93 -20.83
C ARG A 97 26.24 1.68 -19.44
N TYR A 98 27.34 2.32 -19.08
CA TYR A 98 27.94 2.20 -17.75
C TYR A 98 27.33 3.17 -16.73
N PHE A 99 26.84 4.31 -17.20
CA PHE A 99 26.22 5.31 -16.35
C PHE A 99 24.78 4.94 -15.97
N LEU A 100 24.04 4.27 -16.87
CA LEU A 100 22.66 3.85 -16.65
C LEU A 100 22.47 2.97 -15.41
N PRO A 101 23.24 1.88 -15.17
CA PRO A 101 23.08 1.07 -13.97
C PRO A 101 23.45 1.84 -12.70
N VAL A 102 24.46 2.71 -12.75
CA VAL A 102 24.84 3.56 -11.61
C VAL A 102 23.73 4.58 -11.31
N ALA A 103 23.19 5.22 -12.34
CA ALA A 103 22.07 6.14 -12.19
C ALA A 103 20.81 5.41 -11.65
N ALA A 104 20.51 4.21 -12.14
CA ALA A 104 19.41 3.39 -11.66
C ALA A 104 19.56 3.04 -10.17
N VAL A 105 20.76 2.63 -9.73
CA VAL A 105 21.05 2.34 -8.32
C VAL A 105 20.93 3.61 -7.48
N MET A 106 21.44 4.75 -7.96
CA MET A 106 21.31 6.05 -7.27
C MET A 106 19.85 6.49 -7.15
N ILE A 107 19.04 6.32 -8.20
CA ILE A 107 17.61 6.64 -8.19
C ILE A 107 16.87 5.72 -7.20
N LEU A 108 17.15 4.42 -7.20
CA LEU A 108 16.54 3.46 -6.27
C LEU A 108 16.95 3.73 -4.81
N ALA A 109 18.21 4.04 -4.57
CA ALA A 109 18.71 4.41 -3.25
C ALA A 109 18.09 5.76 -2.77
N GLY A 110 18.07 6.76 -3.65
CA GLY A 110 17.42 8.03 -3.39
C GLY A 110 15.92 7.88 -3.10
N TRP A 111 15.23 7.08 -3.90
CA TRP A 111 13.81 6.74 -3.68
C TRP A 111 13.58 6.10 -2.31
N LYS A 112 14.42 5.14 -1.93
CA LYS A 112 14.34 4.49 -0.61
C LYS A 112 14.54 5.50 0.52
N ILE A 113 15.55 6.35 0.44
CA ILE A 113 15.82 7.41 1.43
C ILE A 113 14.65 8.42 1.50
N LEU A 114 14.09 8.81 0.35
CA LEU A 114 12.94 9.72 0.30
C LEU A 114 11.68 9.10 0.91
N THR A 115 11.42 7.81 0.66
CA THR A 115 10.24 7.12 1.20
C THR A 115 10.33 6.86 2.71
N GLU A 116 11.53 6.91 3.31
CA GLU A 116 11.72 6.88 4.77
C GLU A 116 11.34 8.20 5.44
N ARG A 117 11.30 9.32 4.69
CA ARG A 117 10.87 10.62 5.23
C ARG A 117 9.35 10.68 5.34
N VAL A 118 8.86 10.88 6.56
CA VAL A 118 7.43 10.93 6.92
C VAL A 118 6.63 11.89 6.04
N TRP A 119 7.18 13.08 5.77
CA TRP A 119 6.53 14.10 4.95
C TRP A 119 6.34 13.68 3.49
N PHE A 120 7.36 13.04 2.90
CA PHE A 120 7.31 12.56 1.53
C PHE A 120 6.34 11.38 1.40
N ARG A 121 6.38 10.44 2.34
CA ARG A 121 5.48 9.29 2.39
C ARG A 121 4.01 9.70 2.50
N TYR A 122 3.71 10.69 3.36
CA TYR A 122 2.35 11.24 3.45
C TYR A 122 1.87 11.85 2.13
N SER A 123 2.70 12.69 1.49
CA SER A 123 2.36 13.32 0.22
C SER A 123 2.17 12.31 -0.90
N TYR A 124 3.04 11.31 -0.98
CA TYR A 124 2.97 10.20 -1.92
C TYR A 124 1.68 9.37 -1.73
N ASP A 125 1.39 8.96 -0.51
CA ASP A 125 0.19 8.20 -0.14
C ASP A 125 -1.09 8.98 -0.47
N ARG A 126 -1.09 10.29 -0.22
CA ARG A 126 -2.22 11.17 -0.56
C ARG A 126 -2.44 11.27 -2.08
N VAL A 127 -1.37 11.43 -2.85
CA VAL A 127 -1.47 11.52 -4.32
C VAL A 127 -1.96 10.20 -4.91
N ILE A 128 -1.43 9.07 -4.46
CA ILE A 128 -1.85 7.74 -4.92
C ILE A 128 -3.32 7.49 -4.60
N CYS A 129 -3.80 7.86 -3.41
CA CYS A 129 -5.21 7.72 -3.04
C CYS A 129 -6.16 8.55 -3.93
N LYS A 130 -5.67 9.63 -4.57
CA LYS A 130 -6.45 10.45 -5.51
C LYS A 130 -6.45 9.92 -6.94
N PHE A 131 -5.55 9.01 -7.30
CA PHE A 131 -5.48 8.45 -8.64
C PHE A 131 -6.74 7.61 -8.95
N PRO A 132 -7.39 7.80 -10.11
CA PRO A 132 -8.73 7.25 -10.36
C PRO A 132 -8.80 5.72 -10.35
N VAL A 133 -7.74 5.02 -10.78
CA VAL A 133 -7.70 3.54 -10.85
C VAL A 133 -7.07 2.95 -9.59
N VAL A 134 -5.85 3.36 -9.27
CA VAL A 134 -5.05 2.80 -8.16
C VAL A 134 -5.59 3.26 -6.81
N GLY A 135 -6.02 4.53 -6.70
CA GLY A 135 -6.50 5.09 -5.43
C GLY A 135 -7.78 4.44 -4.93
N ARG A 136 -8.66 4.00 -5.84
CA ARG A 136 -9.86 3.25 -5.45
C ARG A 136 -9.49 1.90 -4.83
N GLN A 137 -8.56 1.16 -5.43
CA GLN A 137 -8.11 -0.13 -4.91
C GLN A 137 -7.43 0.02 -3.54
N ILE A 138 -6.57 1.01 -3.39
CA ILE A 138 -5.89 1.29 -2.11
C ILE A 138 -6.93 1.62 -1.03
N ARG A 139 -7.90 2.48 -1.30
CA ARG A 139 -8.96 2.81 -0.34
C ARG A 139 -9.76 1.57 0.07
N ILE A 140 -10.13 0.69 -0.88
CA ILE A 140 -10.83 -0.56 -0.57
C ILE A 140 -10.00 -1.44 0.36
N ILE A 141 -8.71 -1.64 0.05
CA ILE A 141 -7.81 -2.48 0.86
C ILE A 141 -7.63 -1.89 2.26
N CYS A 142 -7.37 -0.59 2.36
CA CYS A 142 -7.19 0.08 3.64
C CYS A 142 -8.49 0.11 4.47
N THR A 143 -9.65 0.30 3.82
CA THR A 143 -10.96 0.21 4.47
C THR A 143 -11.20 -1.20 5.01
N ALA A 144 -10.88 -2.24 4.25
CA ALA A 144 -11.01 -3.62 4.70
C ALA A 144 -10.13 -3.91 5.93
N ARG A 145 -8.86 -3.47 5.91
CA ARG A 145 -7.95 -3.59 7.06
C ARG A 145 -8.47 -2.84 8.29
N PHE A 146 -8.96 -1.61 8.07
CA PHE A 146 -9.58 -0.82 9.13
C PHE A 146 -10.74 -1.56 9.77
N CYS A 147 -11.69 -2.06 8.96
CA CYS A 147 -12.86 -2.80 9.46
C CYS A 147 -12.46 -4.08 10.19
N GLU A 148 -11.50 -4.84 9.66
CA GLU A 148 -11.03 -6.09 10.27
C GLU A 148 -10.41 -5.83 11.64
N ASN A 149 -9.55 -4.82 11.75
CA ASN A 149 -8.93 -4.43 13.02
C ASN A 149 -9.95 -3.88 14.01
N MET A 150 -10.82 -2.97 13.58
CA MET A 150 -11.91 -2.43 14.41
C MET A 150 -12.83 -3.53 14.93
N SER A 151 -13.28 -4.44 14.07
CA SER A 151 -14.13 -5.57 14.45
C SER A 151 -13.45 -6.49 15.47
N SER A 152 -12.18 -6.80 15.27
CA SER A 152 -11.39 -7.65 16.17
C SER A 152 -11.22 -7.02 17.56
N LEU A 153 -10.88 -5.73 17.60
CA LEU A 153 -10.68 -4.98 18.84
C LEU A 153 -12.01 -4.76 19.59
N TYR A 154 -13.06 -4.35 18.88
CA TYR A 154 -14.38 -4.11 19.45
C TYR A 154 -15.01 -5.39 20.00
N SER A 155 -14.92 -6.50 19.27
CA SER A 155 -15.43 -7.80 19.73
C SER A 155 -14.65 -8.37 20.94
N SER A 156 -13.49 -7.80 21.24
CA SER A 156 -12.71 -8.10 22.45
C SER A 156 -13.12 -7.25 23.67
N GLY A 157 -14.14 -6.38 23.53
CA GLY A 157 -14.68 -5.56 24.60
C GLY A 157 -13.97 -4.22 24.82
N LEU A 158 -13.13 -3.80 23.86
CA LEU A 158 -12.48 -2.49 23.92
C LEU A 158 -13.46 -1.37 23.51
N PRO A 159 -13.44 -0.21 24.19
CA PRO A 159 -14.25 0.93 23.78
C PRO A 159 -13.81 1.45 22.41
N ILE A 160 -14.77 2.01 21.64
CA ILE A 160 -14.58 2.47 20.26
C ILE A 160 -13.38 3.42 20.11
N THR A 161 -13.20 4.36 21.03
CA THR A 161 -12.07 5.30 21.04
C THR A 161 -10.71 4.61 21.15
N SER A 162 -10.62 3.56 21.98
CA SER A 162 -9.42 2.73 22.07
C SER A 162 -9.22 1.90 20.82
N CYS A 163 -10.29 1.35 20.22
CA CYS A 163 -10.19 0.63 18.96
C CYS A 163 -9.64 1.53 17.84
N LEU A 164 -10.13 2.76 17.70
CA LEU A 164 -9.63 3.73 16.74
C LEU A 164 -8.14 4.05 16.96
N LYS A 165 -7.74 4.27 18.21
CA LYS A 165 -6.34 4.54 18.57
C LYS A 165 -5.40 3.41 18.17
N TYR A 166 -5.80 2.16 18.38
CA TYR A 166 -4.96 1.00 18.05
C TYR A 166 -5.02 0.59 16.58
N THR A 167 -6.03 1.05 15.86
CA THR A 167 -6.13 0.85 14.41
C THR A 167 -5.30 1.89 13.64
N GLU A 168 -4.96 3.03 14.25
CA GLU A 168 -4.04 4.00 13.68
C GLU A 168 -2.68 3.33 13.41
N GLY A 169 -2.13 3.50 12.22
CA GLY A 169 -0.87 2.91 11.78
C GLY A 169 -0.97 1.49 11.20
N THR A 170 -2.17 0.87 11.22
CA THR A 170 -2.36 -0.50 10.72
C THR A 170 -2.88 -0.56 9.29
N THR A 171 -3.37 0.55 8.73
CA THR A 171 -3.93 0.58 7.37
C THR A 171 -2.86 0.40 6.29
N GLY A 172 -1.61 0.76 6.59
CA GLY A 172 -0.49 0.73 5.65
C GLY A 172 -0.41 1.96 4.74
N ASN A 173 -1.23 2.99 4.98
CA ASN A 173 -1.24 4.25 4.24
C ASN A 173 -1.29 5.43 5.22
N MET A 174 -0.23 6.25 5.23
CA MET A 174 -0.09 7.35 6.20
C MET A 174 -1.17 8.43 6.06
N TYR A 175 -1.73 8.62 4.86
CA TYR A 175 -2.82 9.57 4.66
C TYR A 175 -4.08 9.07 5.39
N LEU A 176 -4.43 7.79 5.23
CA LEU A 176 -5.60 7.20 5.90
C LEU A 176 -5.40 7.04 7.41
N ASP A 177 -4.19 6.73 7.87
CA ASP A 177 -3.88 6.70 9.31
C ASP A 177 -4.10 8.07 9.96
N ARG A 178 -3.79 9.16 9.25
CA ARG A 178 -4.08 10.52 9.73
C ARG A 178 -5.59 10.82 9.75
N GLU A 179 -6.33 10.32 8.77
CA GLU A 179 -7.80 10.42 8.77
C GLU A 179 -8.41 9.69 9.98
N ILE A 180 -7.88 8.50 10.35
CA ILE A 180 -8.31 7.76 11.55
C ILE A 180 -8.09 8.60 12.81
N ARG A 181 -6.97 9.30 12.92
CA ARG A 181 -6.71 10.21 14.05
C ARG A 181 -7.76 11.31 14.13
N THR A 182 -8.09 11.95 13.02
CA THR A 182 -9.12 12.98 12.97
C THR A 182 -10.50 12.41 13.35
N ILE A 183 -10.84 11.21 12.88
CA ILE A 183 -12.06 10.50 13.26
C ILE A 183 -12.08 10.23 14.76
N MET A 184 -10.97 9.76 15.34
CA MET A 184 -10.83 9.49 16.76
C MET A 184 -11.06 10.76 17.61
N GLU A 185 -10.48 11.90 17.23
CA GLU A 185 -10.66 13.19 17.91
C GLU A 185 -12.14 13.61 17.91
N ARG A 186 -12.83 13.46 16.79
CA ARG A 186 -14.26 13.76 16.63
C ARG A 186 -15.16 12.84 17.46
N VAL A 187 -14.90 11.53 17.41
CA VAL A 187 -15.65 10.56 18.23
C VAL A 187 -15.42 10.81 19.73
N SER A 188 -14.21 11.20 20.11
CA SER A 188 -13.90 11.57 21.50
C SER A 188 -14.64 12.85 21.94
N SER A 189 -15.01 13.74 21.00
CA SER A 189 -15.86 14.93 21.27
C SER A 189 -17.37 14.64 21.24
N GLY A 190 -17.78 13.37 21.05
CA GLY A 190 -19.16 12.94 21.09
C GLY A 190 -19.87 12.87 19.73
N ILE A 191 -19.16 13.04 18.63
CA ILE A 191 -19.70 12.86 17.28
C ILE A 191 -19.81 11.36 16.98
N LEU A 192 -20.89 10.94 16.31
CA LEU A 192 -21.10 9.56 15.90
C LEU A 192 -19.97 9.09 14.95
N LEU A 193 -19.54 7.84 15.09
CA LEU A 193 -18.48 7.26 14.26
C LEU A 193 -18.84 7.30 12.77
N SER A 194 -20.09 7.00 12.44
CA SER A 194 -20.62 7.03 11.07
C SER A 194 -20.52 8.44 10.44
N GLU A 195 -20.80 9.48 11.21
CA GLU A 195 -20.73 10.88 10.77
C GLU A 195 -19.27 11.30 10.60
N ALA A 196 -18.41 10.99 11.55
CA ALA A 196 -16.99 11.29 11.49
C ALA A 196 -16.31 10.62 10.27
N ILE A 197 -16.68 9.38 9.95
CA ILE A 197 -16.16 8.65 8.76
C ILE A 197 -16.72 9.24 7.47
N ARG A 198 -17.99 9.62 7.42
CA ARG A 198 -18.61 10.21 6.23
C ARG A 198 -17.93 11.50 5.81
N GLU A 199 -17.51 12.31 6.76
CA GLU A 199 -16.85 13.59 6.52
C GLU A 199 -15.34 13.46 6.21
N SER A 200 -14.68 12.36 6.63
CA SER A 200 -13.25 12.18 6.42
C SER A 200 -12.87 12.04 4.94
N GLY A 201 -13.77 11.53 4.09
CA GLY A 201 -13.53 11.37 2.66
C GLY A 201 -12.39 10.41 2.27
N GLY A 202 -11.66 9.87 3.22
CA GLY A 202 -10.52 8.97 3.02
C GLY A 202 -10.93 7.52 2.75
N PHE A 203 -12.04 7.10 3.32
CA PHE A 203 -12.55 5.74 3.25
C PHE A 203 -13.55 5.51 2.11
N GLU A 204 -13.87 4.25 1.84
CA GLU A 204 -14.92 3.90 0.88
C GLU A 204 -16.30 4.38 1.40
N LYS A 205 -17.07 5.02 0.52
CA LYS A 205 -18.37 5.62 0.90
C LYS A 205 -19.36 4.64 1.55
N LYS A 206 -19.27 3.36 1.20
CA LYS A 206 -20.12 2.29 1.75
C LYS A 206 -19.86 2.03 3.23
N LEU A 207 -18.66 2.34 3.74
CA LEU A 207 -18.29 2.11 5.13
C LEU A 207 -19.20 2.91 6.08
N ALA A 208 -19.39 4.19 5.81
CA ALA A 208 -20.25 5.04 6.63
C ALA A 208 -21.70 4.49 6.73
N ALA A 209 -22.25 4.01 5.59
CA ALA A 209 -23.59 3.43 5.55
C ALA A 209 -23.71 2.16 6.41
N VAL A 210 -22.70 1.29 6.37
CA VAL A 210 -22.69 0.06 7.20
C VAL A 210 -22.59 0.39 8.68
N ILE A 211 -21.77 1.38 9.04
CA ILE A 211 -21.60 1.79 10.44
C ILE A 211 -22.89 2.43 10.99
N VAL A 212 -23.60 3.26 10.19
CA VAL A 212 -24.93 3.78 10.57
C VAL A 212 -25.85 2.65 10.99
N THR A 213 -25.95 1.59 10.16
CA THR A 213 -26.81 0.43 10.48
C THR A 213 -26.37 -0.27 11.77
N GLY A 214 -25.07 -0.34 12.05
CA GLY A 214 -24.55 -0.89 13.31
C GLY A 214 -24.86 -0.02 14.52
N GLU A 215 -24.74 1.31 14.40
CA GLU A 215 -25.06 2.26 15.47
C GLU A 215 -26.55 2.26 15.79
N GLU A 216 -27.42 2.19 14.77
CA GLU A 216 -28.88 2.09 14.95
C GLU A 216 -29.31 0.76 15.57
N ALA A 217 -28.60 -0.33 15.28
CA ALA A 217 -28.84 -1.65 15.86
C ALA A 217 -28.30 -1.78 17.30
N GLY A 218 -27.60 -0.78 17.82
CA GLY A 218 -27.01 -0.79 19.16
C GLY A 218 -25.80 -1.72 19.32
N HIS A 219 -25.15 -2.02 18.24
CA HIS A 219 -23.97 -2.92 18.19
C HIS A 219 -22.70 -2.18 17.75
#